data_73b8a2e70638a7e686230b147573e200
#
_entry.id   73b8a2e70638a7e686230b147573e200
#
_cell.length_a   1.000
_cell.length_b   1.000
_cell.length_c   1.000
_cell.angle_alpha   90.00
_cell.angle_beta   90.00
_cell.angle_gamma   90.00
#
_symmetry.space_group_name_H-M   'P 1'
#
loop_
_entity.id
_entity.type
_entity.pdbx_description
1 polymer ?
#
loop_
_entity_poly.entity_id
_entity_poly.type
_entity_poly.pdbx_seq_one_letter_code
_entity_poly.pdbx_strand_id
1 'polypeptide(L)'
;MNDHELYMRRAIALAANVPDLPFGALIVDGDSGTILSEGWNKTSVNPTWHGEIDAINGLASSGVLVEGKNLVLYTTAEPCPMCQAAALWSGIKMVVFGTSIRSLQRSGWRQIDILAEEVVRCSPAWNCKLIGGVLERDCDALFQKAMFHRVSSSDLISLVSSGGSVE
;
A
#
# COMPACT_ATOMS: atom_id res chain seq x y z
N MET A 1 -20.31 8.85 8.02
CA MET A 1 -19.08 8.09 7.68
C MET A 1 -18.20 9.07 6.95
N ASN A 2 -16.96 9.23 7.36
CA ASN A 2 -16.04 10.12 6.64
C ASN A 2 -15.74 9.48 5.29
N ASP A 3 -15.73 10.24 4.19
CA ASP A 3 -15.47 9.71 2.83
C ASP A 3 -14.15 8.95 2.74
N HIS A 4 -13.13 9.36 3.53
CA HIS A 4 -11.85 8.65 3.62
C HIS A 4 -11.97 7.21 4.13
N GLU A 5 -12.85 6.95 5.09
CA GLU A 5 -13.08 5.58 5.59
C GLU A 5 -13.72 4.68 4.53
N LEU A 6 -14.64 5.21 3.71
CA LEU A 6 -15.26 4.45 2.63
C LEU A 6 -14.20 3.92 1.65
N TYR A 7 -13.31 4.79 1.18
CA TYR A 7 -12.25 4.39 0.24
C TYR A 7 -11.19 3.51 0.91
N MET A 8 -10.87 3.75 2.19
CA MET A 8 -9.95 2.88 2.91
C MET A 8 -10.52 1.46 3.08
N ARG A 9 -11.80 1.30 3.35
CA ARG A 9 -12.46 -0.03 3.35
C ARG A 9 -12.33 -0.73 2.00
N ARG A 10 -12.39 0.03 0.91
CA ARG A 10 -12.15 -0.54 -0.43
C ARG A 10 -10.70 -0.96 -0.60
N ALA A 11 -9.71 -0.17 -0.16
CA ALA A 11 -8.29 -0.56 -0.17
C ALA A 11 -8.04 -1.84 0.65
N ILE A 12 -8.66 -1.95 1.83
CA ILE A 12 -8.62 -3.17 2.67
C ILE A 12 -9.20 -4.39 1.92
N ALA A 13 -10.31 -4.22 1.22
CA ALA A 13 -10.90 -5.29 0.42
C ALA A 13 -9.99 -5.73 -0.74
N LEU A 14 -9.29 -4.79 -1.38
CA LEU A 14 -8.32 -5.09 -2.43
C LEU A 14 -7.10 -5.85 -1.89
N ALA A 15 -6.65 -5.56 -0.67
CA ALA A 15 -5.57 -6.28 0.00
C ALA A 15 -5.87 -7.77 0.21
N ALA A 16 -7.14 -8.17 0.24
CA ALA A 16 -7.55 -9.57 0.38
C ALA A 16 -7.19 -10.43 -0.86
N ASN A 17 -6.87 -9.83 -2.01
CA ASN A 17 -6.36 -10.56 -3.18
C ASN A 17 -4.98 -11.17 -2.94
N VAL A 18 -4.22 -10.64 -1.99
CA VAL A 18 -2.87 -11.12 -1.63
C VAL A 18 -2.70 -11.09 -0.10
N PRO A 19 -3.34 -12.01 0.63
CA PRO A 19 -3.39 -11.98 2.09
C PRO A 19 -2.02 -12.05 2.77
N ASP A 20 -1.01 -12.63 2.12
CA ASP A 20 0.37 -12.69 2.64
C ASP A 20 1.15 -11.40 2.42
N LEU A 21 0.69 -10.52 1.55
CA LEU A 21 1.28 -9.21 1.23
C LEU A 21 0.16 -8.16 1.09
N PRO A 22 -0.58 -7.85 2.19
CA PRO A 22 -1.88 -7.19 2.12
C PRO A 22 -1.79 -5.68 1.86
N PHE A 23 -1.10 -5.32 0.78
CA PHE A 23 -0.98 -3.95 0.30
C PHE A 23 -1.98 -3.72 -0.83
N GLY A 24 -3.10 -3.10 -0.49
CA GLY A 24 -4.15 -2.70 -1.43
C GLY A 24 -4.18 -1.19 -1.59
N ALA A 25 -4.47 -0.71 -2.80
CA ALA A 25 -4.52 0.72 -3.10
C ALA A 25 -5.59 1.06 -4.15
N LEU A 26 -6.07 2.29 -4.15
CA LEU A 26 -6.93 2.81 -5.21
C LEU A 26 -6.70 4.32 -5.41
N ILE A 27 -7.00 4.78 -6.62
CA ILE A 27 -6.95 6.20 -6.98
C ILE A 27 -8.36 6.70 -7.24
N VAL A 28 -8.70 7.82 -6.62
CA VAL A 28 -10.01 8.45 -6.68
C VAL A 28 -9.85 9.85 -7.27
N ASP A 29 -10.79 10.27 -8.08
CA ASP A 29 -11.01 11.66 -8.41
C ASP A 29 -11.70 12.34 -7.22
N GLY A 30 -10.98 13.15 -6.49
CA GLY A 30 -11.45 13.79 -5.26
C GLY A 30 -12.61 14.76 -5.46
N ASP A 31 -12.83 15.25 -6.68
CA ASP A 31 -13.91 16.18 -6.99
C ASP A 31 -15.22 15.44 -7.29
N SER A 32 -15.15 14.33 -8.00
CA SER A 32 -16.35 13.53 -8.35
C SER A 32 -16.59 12.35 -7.39
N GLY A 33 -15.60 11.95 -6.61
CA GLY A 33 -15.65 10.74 -5.79
C GLY A 33 -15.53 9.44 -6.58
N THR A 34 -15.23 9.51 -7.88
CA THR A 34 -15.14 8.33 -8.74
C THR A 34 -13.83 7.59 -8.52
N ILE A 35 -13.90 6.26 -8.30
CA ILE A 35 -12.71 5.40 -8.30
C ILE A 35 -12.24 5.27 -9.75
N LEU A 36 -11.01 5.71 -10.02
CA LEU A 36 -10.40 5.71 -11.36
C LEU A 36 -9.56 4.47 -11.61
N SER A 37 -8.93 3.92 -10.58
CA SER A 37 -8.08 2.73 -10.67
C SER A 37 -7.96 2.06 -9.31
N GLU A 38 -7.71 0.75 -9.35
CA GLU A 38 -7.50 -0.11 -8.19
C GLU A 38 -6.26 -0.97 -8.38
N GLY A 39 -5.60 -1.33 -7.29
CA GLY A 39 -4.38 -2.12 -7.33
C GLY A 39 -4.13 -2.89 -6.04
N TRP A 40 -3.30 -3.91 -6.14
CA TRP A 40 -2.79 -4.68 -5.01
C TRP A 40 -1.37 -5.17 -5.30
N ASN A 41 -0.69 -5.64 -4.29
CA ASN A 41 0.69 -6.10 -4.41
C ASN A 41 0.85 -7.21 -5.45
N LYS A 42 1.79 -7.06 -6.38
CA LYS A 42 2.15 -8.02 -7.43
C LYS A 42 3.67 -8.27 -7.48
N THR A 43 4.34 -8.19 -6.32
CA THR A 43 5.80 -8.37 -6.23
C THR A 43 6.26 -9.78 -6.60
N SER A 44 5.37 -10.75 -6.65
CA SER A 44 5.65 -12.07 -7.24
C SER A 44 5.93 -12.04 -8.74
N VAL A 45 5.44 -11.01 -9.44
CA VAL A 45 5.66 -10.81 -10.88
C VAL A 45 6.82 -9.85 -11.11
N ASN A 46 6.85 -8.72 -10.38
CA ASN A 46 7.90 -7.73 -10.46
C ASN A 46 8.16 -7.16 -9.06
N PRO A 47 9.39 -7.21 -8.52
CA PRO A 47 9.72 -6.76 -7.15
C PRO A 47 9.29 -5.32 -6.82
N THR A 48 9.17 -4.45 -7.80
CA THR A 48 8.73 -3.07 -7.60
C THR A 48 7.23 -2.87 -7.76
N TRP A 49 6.47 -3.90 -8.10
CA TRP A 49 5.04 -3.80 -8.36
C TRP A 49 4.22 -3.86 -7.07
N HIS A 50 4.35 -2.82 -6.25
CA HIS A 50 3.55 -2.62 -5.06
C HIS A 50 2.11 -2.23 -5.41
N GLY A 51 1.20 -2.26 -4.45
CA GLY A 51 -0.22 -1.96 -4.67
C GLY A 51 -0.46 -0.56 -5.25
N GLU A 52 0.29 0.43 -4.78
CA GLU A 52 0.23 1.81 -5.26
C GLU A 52 0.72 1.90 -6.73
N ILE A 53 1.80 1.20 -7.06
CA ILE A 53 2.33 1.13 -8.44
C ILE A 53 1.32 0.44 -9.34
N ASP A 54 0.65 -0.61 -8.87
CA ASP A 54 -0.41 -1.29 -9.62
C ASP A 54 -1.57 -0.35 -9.93
N ALA A 55 -2.05 0.42 -8.94
CA ALA A 55 -3.10 1.40 -9.14
C ALA A 55 -2.67 2.52 -10.11
N ILE A 56 -1.43 3.02 -10.02
CA ILE A 56 -0.88 4.04 -10.93
C ILE A 56 -0.81 3.50 -12.37
N ASN A 57 -0.31 2.28 -12.56
CA ASN A 57 -0.23 1.64 -13.87
C ASN A 57 -1.63 1.40 -14.46
N GLY A 58 -2.59 0.97 -13.62
CA GLY A 58 -3.99 0.80 -14.02
C GLY A 58 -4.59 2.12 -14.51
N LEU A 59 -4.37 3.21 -13.79
CA LEU A 59 -4.82 4.55 -14.20
C LEU A 59 -4.19 4.98 -15.53
N ALA A 60 -2.87 4.82 -15.68
CA ALA A 60 -2.17 5.15 -16.93
C ALA A 60 -2.69 4.35 -18.13
N SER A 61 -3.07 3.10 -17.91
CA SER A 61 -3.57 2.20 -18.96
C SER A 61 -5.06 2.37 -19.27
N SER A 62 -5.81 3.06 -18.42
CA SER A 62 -7.27 3.22 -18.57
C SER A 62 -7.69 4.19 -19.67
N GLY A 63 -6.78 5.04 -20.15
CA GLY A 63 -7.07 6.13 -21.08
C GLY A 63 -7.83 7.30 -20.46
N VAL A 64 -8.03 7.31 -19.15
CA VAL A 64 -8.66 8.43 -18.43
C VAL A 64 -7.75 9.65 -18.48
N LEU A 65 -8.28 10.78 -18.94
CA LEU A 65 -7.56 12.04 -18.87
C LEU A 65 -7.48 12.51 -17.41
N VAL A 66 -6.25 12.64 -16.92
CA VAL A 66 -5.97 13.02 -15.52
C VAL A 66 -5.64 14.50 -15.36
N GLU A 67 -5.43 15.22 -16.47
CA GLU A 67 -5.13 16.66 -16.43
C GLU A 67 -6.27 17.44 -15.75
N GLY A 68 -5.92 18.27 -14.80
CA GLY A 68 -6.88 19.05 -14.02
C GLY A 68 -7.63 18.30 -12.93
N LYS A 69 -7.48 16.98 -12.82
CA LYS A 69 -8.13 16.19 -11.77
C LYS A 69 -7.45 16.34 -10.41
N ASN A 70 -8.28 16.23 -9.38
CA ASN A 70 -7.83 16.18 -7.98
C ASN A 70 -7.60 14.72 -7.54
N LEU A 71 -6.47 14.15 -7.96
CA LEU A 71 -6.17 12.75 -7.69
C LEU A 71 -5.83 12.50 -6.22
N VAL A 72 -6.52 11.52 -5.62
CA VAL A 72 -6.30 11.04 -4.24
C VAL A 72 -5.96 9.56 -4.28
N LEU A 73 -4.82 9.20 -3.70
CA LEU A 73 -4.41 7.80 -3.49
C LEU A 73 -4.84 7.35 -2.09
N TYR A 74 -5.52 6.22 -2.00
CA TYR A 74 -5.79 5.51 -0.77
C TYR A 74 -5.00 4.21 -0.75
N THR A 75 -4.33 3.90 0.35
CA THR A 75 -3.51 2.70 0.49
C THR A 75 -3.55 2.15 1.91
N THR A 76 -3.53 0.84 2.07
CA THR A 76 -3.59 0.18 3.39
C THR A 76 -2.37 0.47 4.26
N ALA A 77 -1.24 0.83 3.64
CA ALA A 77 -0.01 1.20 4.32
C ALA A 77 0.54 2.54 3.83
N GLU A 78 1.30 3.23 4.68
CA GLU A 78 2.09 4.41 4.28
C GLU A 78 3.00 4.03 3.11
N PRO A 79 2.94 4.78 1.99
CA PRO A 79 3.75 4.47 0.82
C PRO A 79 5.25 4.49 1.13
N CYS A 80 5.97 3.46 0.70
CA CYS A 80 7.42 3.47 0.75
C CYS A 80 7.99 4.59 -0.15
N PRO A 81 9.29 4.97 -0.03
CA PRO A 81 9.86 6.07 -0.82
C PRO A 81 9.66 5.94 -2.33
N MET A 82 9.71 4.72 -2.87
CA MET A 82 9.46 4.45 -4.29
C MET A 82 8.02 4.80 -4.68
N CYS A 83 7.05 4.31 -3.91
CA CYS A 83 5.62 4.54 -4.19
C CYS A 83 5.22 5.99 -3.97
N GLN A 84 5.75 6.65 -2.92
CA GLN A 84 5.49 8.06 -2.68
C GLN A 84 6.06 8.94 -3.79
N ALA A 85 7.27 8.65 -4.27
CA ALA A 85 7.84 9.37 -5.41
C ALA A 85 7.00 9.13 -6.69
N ALA A 86 6.58 7.90 -6.96
CA ALA A 86 5.71 7.59 -8.09
C ALA A 86 4.37 8.32 -8.01
N ALA A 87 3.78 8.43 -6.82
CA ALA A 87 2.55 9.20 -6.60
C ALA A 87 2.72 10.69 -6.95
N LEU A 88 3.84 11.30 -6.55
CA LEU A 88 4.17 12.68 -6.91
C LEU A 88 4.30 12.87 -8.43
N TRP A 89 5.08 12.02 -9.08
CA TRP A 89 5.27 12.04 -10.54
C TRP A 89 3.97 11.80 -11.32
N SER A 90 3.01 11.06 -10.73
CA SER A 90 1.69 10.81 -11.31
C SER A 90 0.68 11.95 -11.08
N GLY A 91 1.09 13.04 -10.41
CA GLY A 91 0.23 14.18 -10.15
C GLY A 91 -0.78 13.98 -9.01
N ILE A 92 -0.58 12.98 -8.15
CA ILE A 92 -1.44 12.73 -6.98
C ILE A 92 -1.29 13.88 -5.98
N LYS A 93 -2.40 14.50 -5.60
CA LYS A 93 -2.47 15.67 -4.73
C LYS A 93 -2.63 15.33 -3.26
N MET A 94 -3.12 14.13 -2.96
CA MET A 94 -3.34 13.65 -1.60
C MET A 94 -3.08 12.16 -1.52
N VAL A 95 -2.42 11.74 -0.46
CA VAL A 95 -2.25 10.32 -0.10
C VAL A 95 -2.89 10.10 1.27
N VAL A 96 -3.78 9.11 1.34
CA VAL A 96 -4.48 8.68 2.55
C VAL A 96 -4.07 7.25 2.85
N PHE A 97 -3.52 6.99 4.03
CA PHE A 97 -3.03 5.66 4.37
C PHE A 97 -3.50 5.18 5.75
N GLY A 98 -3.53 3.86 5.92
CA GLY A 98 -3.88 3.21 7.18
C GLY A 98 -2.67 3.04 8.10
N THR A 99 -1.97 1.93 7.97
CA THR A 99 -0.80 1.55 8.78
C THR A 99 0.42 2.40 8.42
N SER A 100 1.13 2.95 9.42
CA SER A 100 2.37 3.70 9.18
C SER A 100 3.57 2.78 8.90
N ILE A 101 4.62 3.29 8.21
CA ILE A 101 5.91 2.61 8.05
C ILE A 101 6.47 2.19 9.41
N ARG A 102 6.38 3.03 10.43
CA ARG A 102 6.85 2.71 11.78
C ARG A 102 6.08 1.57 12.42
N SER A 103 4.77 1.48 12.21
CA SER A 103 3.95 0.36 12.67
C SER A 103 4.29 -0.93 11.96
N LEU A 104 4.51 -0.89 10.64
CA LEU A 104 5.00 -2.02 9.86
C LEU A 104 6.34 -2.55 10.39
N GLN A 105 7.31 -1.67 10.61
CA GLN A 105 8.64 -2.04 11.15
C GLN A 105 8.53 -2.69 12.53
N ARG A 106 7.73 -2.13 13.45
CA ARG A 106 7.47 -2.72 14.77
C ARG A 106 6.83 -4.10 14.68
N SER A 107 6.05 -4.36 13.65
CA SER A 107 5.41 -5.66 13.38
C SER A 107 6.31 -6.64 12.60
N GLY A 108 7.58 -6.29 12.36
CA GLY A 108 8.56 -7.15 11.69
C GLY A 108 8.59 -7.03 10.16
N TRP A 109 7.81 -6.13 9.56
CA TRP A 109 7.86 -5.89 8.11
C TRP A 109 9.12 -5.10 7.74
N ARG A 110 9.82 -5.58 6.72
CA ARG A 110 10.98 -4.86 6.17
C ARG A 110 10.48 -3.63 5.40
N GLN A 111 10.99 -2.46 5.80
CA GLN A 111 10.71 -1.19 5.15
C GLN A 111 12.01 -0.39 4.99
N ILE A 112 12.07 0.46 3.97
CA ILE A 112 13.07 1.52 3.91
C ILE A 112 12.65 2.57 4.95
N ASP A 113 13.57 2.93 5.85
CA ASP A 113 13.30 3.86 6.96
C ASP A 113 13.31 5.33 6.50
N ILE A 114 12.46 5.62 5.52
CA ILE A 114 12.17 6.97 5.01
C ILE A 114 10.65 7.08 4.93
N LEU A 115 10.07 7.99 5.71
CA LEU A 115 8.63 8.20 5.73
C LEU A 115 8.15 8.92 4.46
N ALA A 116 6.89 8.75 4.10
CA ALA A 116 6.27 9.45 2.97
C ALA A 116 6.40 10.97 3.10
N GLU A 117 6.31 11.51 4.33
CA GLU A 117 6.49 12.93 4.64
C GLU A 117 7.87 13.43 4.23
N GLU A 118 8.92 12.64 4.44
CA GLU A 118 10.29 13.02 4.06
C GLU A 118 10.45 13.12 2.55
N VAL A 119 9.83 12.21 1.79
CA VAL A 119 9.82 12.27 0.32
C VAL A 119 9.11 13.54 -0.16
N VAL A 120 7.96 13.87 0.42
CA VAL A 120 7.21 15.11 0.11
C VAL A 120 8.04 16.34 0.46
N ARG A 121 8.66 16.38 1.65
CA ARG A 121 9.51 17.48 2.10
C ARG A 121 10.70 17.74 1.16
N CYS A 122 11.28 16.68 0.62
CA CYS A 122 12.37 16.76 -0.35
C CYS A 122 11.90 17.06 -1.79
N SER A 123 10.61 17.26 -2.00
CA SER A 123 10.01 17.46 -3.32
C SER A 123 9.23 18.79 -3.40
N PRO A 124 9.88 19.96 -3.24
CA PRO A 124 9.21 21.25 -3.09
C PRO A 124 8.43 21.70 -4.34
N ALA A 125 8.65 21.10 -5.49
CA ALA A 125 7.89 21.38 -6.71
C ALA A 125 6.51 20.70 -6.73
N TRP A 126 6.26 19.76 -5.82
CA TRP A 126 5.00 19.04 -5.70
C TRP A 126 4.28 19.40 -4.40
N ASN A 127 2.97 19.63 -4.50
CA ASN A 127 2.12 19.83 -3.33
C ASN A 127 1.27 18.58 -3.14
N CYS A 128 1.64 17.75 -2.17
CA CYS A 128 0.92 16.52 -1.84
C CYS A 128 0.60 16.50 -0.34
N LYS A 129 -0.68 16.41 -0.01
CA LYS A 129 -1.15 16.28 1.37
C LYS A 129 -1.11 14.83 1.80
N LEU A 130 -0.63 14.57 3.01
CA LEU A 130 -0.63 13.24 3.62
C LEU A 130 -1.65 13.18 4.77
N ILE A 131 -2.44 12.11 4.82
CA ILE A 131 -3.38 11.80 5.90
C ILE A 131 -3.15 10.35 6.32
N GLY A 132 -2.54 10.14 7.47
CA GLY A 132 -2.30 8.81 8.02
C GLY A 132 -3.32 8.39 9.08
N GLY A 133 -3.35 7.09 9.38
CA GLY A 133 -4.13 6.53 10.49
C GLY A 133 -5.62 6.33 10.17
N VAL A 134 -6.03 6.37 8.90
CA VAL A 134 -7.42 6.12 8.51
C VAL A 134 -7.70 4.61 8.57
N LEU A 135 -8.61 4.21 9.45
CA LEU A 135 -8.87 2.79 9.80
C LEU A 135 -7.58 2.05 10.18
N GLU A 136 -6.69 2.71 10.91
CA GLU A 136 -5.36 2.19 11.28
C GLU A 136 -5.45 0.80 11.92
N ARG A 137 -6.39 0.59 12.86
CA ARG A 137 -6.55 -0.71 13.55
C ARG A 137 -6.92 -1.83 12.58
N ASP A 138 -7.80 -1.55 11.63
CA ASP A 138 -8.24 -2.53 10.62
C ASP A 138 -7.08 -2.86 9.67
N CYS A 139 -6.31 -1.85 9.26
CA CYS A 139 -5.12 -2.02 8.43
C CYS A 139 -4.00 -2.75 9.17
N ASP A 140 -3.69 -2.38 10.43
CA ASP A 140 -2.69 -3.05 11.26
C ASP A 140 -3.00 -4.55 11.43
N ALA A 141 -4.28 -4.90 11.61
CA ALA A 141 -4.73 -6.27 11.73
C ALA A 141 -4.42 -7.12 10.48
N LEU A 142 -4.49 -6.53 9.27
CA LEU A 142 -4.10 -7.22 8.03
C LEU A 142 -2.62 -7.63 8.08
N PHE A 143 -1.75 -6.69 8.44
CA PHE A 143 -0.30 -6.91 8.45
C PHE A 143 0.14 -7.85 9.57
N GLN A 144 -0.49 -7.76 10.75
CA GLN A 144 -0.25 -8.69 11.87
C GLN A 144 -0.64 -10.11 11.49
N LYS A 145 -1.82 -10.31 10.89
CA LYS A 145 -2.30 -11.60 10.42
C LYS A 145 -1.35 -12.21 9.37
N ALA A 146 -0.95 -11.43 8.38
CA ALA A 146 -0.04 -11.89 7.33
C ALA A 146 1.33 -12.29 7.91
N MET A 147 1.86 -11.52 8.86
CA MET A 147 3.13 -11.85 9.52
C MET A 147 3.04 -13.16 10.33
N PHE A 148 1.94 -13.37 11.03
CA PHE A 148 1.72 -14.62 11.77
C PHE A 148 1.73 -15.84 10.85
N HIS A 149 1.08 -15.78 9.68
CA HIS A 149 1.10 -16.86 8.69
C HIS A 149 2.51 -17.13 8.13
N ARG A 150 3.30 -16.07 7.90
CA ARG A 150 4.68 -16.19 7.39
C ARG A 150 5.61 -16.88 8.40
N VAL A 151 5.52 -16.54 9.68
CA VAL A 151 6.32 -17.17 10.74
C VAL A 151 5.93 -18.64 10.89
N SER A 152 4.64 -18.95 10.98
CA SER A 152 4.15 -20.33 11.11
C SER A 152 4.58 -21.23 9.94
N SER A 153 4.61 -20.68 8.71
CA SER A 153 5.05 -21.42 7.52
C SER A 153 6.56 -21.68 7.51
N SER A 154 7.38 -20.74 7.98
CA SER A 154 8.84 -20.90 8.06
C SER A 154 9.24 -21.93 9.13
N ASP A 155 8.52 -21.95 10.26
CA ASP A 155 8.76 -22.94 11.32
C ASP A 155 8.42 -24.37 10.86
N LEU A 156 7.35 -24.56 10.11
CA LEU A 156 6.97 -25.84 9.52
C LEU A 156 8.02 -26.35 8.51
N ILE A 157 8.56 -25.47 7.66
CA ILE A 157 9.60 -25.83 6.69
C ILE A 157 10.90 -26.22 7.40
N SER A 158 11.27 -25.54 8.48
CA SER A 158 12.47 -25.88 9.26
C SER A 158 12.36 -27.25 9.96
N LEU A 159 11.17 -27.61 10.45
CA LEU A 159 10.89 -28.91 11.06
C LEU A 159 10.94 -30.07 10.04
N VAL A 160 10.45 -29.84 8.82
CA VAL A 160 10.50 -30.87 7.76
C VAL A 160 11.91 -31.03 7.20
N SER A 161 12.72 -29.99 7.13
CA SER A 161 14.12 -30.07 6.67
C SER A 161 15.08 -30.65 7.70
N SER A 162 14.74 -30.63 8.99
CA SER A 162 15.54 -31.25 10.09
C SER A 162 15.18 -32.70 10.36
N GLY A 163 14.10 -33.24 9.78
CA GLY A 163 13.63 -34.63 9.97
C GLY A 163 14.18 -35.66 8.98
N GLY A 164 15.11 -35.29 8.11
CA GLY A 164 15.66 -36.17 7.06
C GLY A 164 17.05 -36.72 7.36
N SER A 165 17.22 -37.44 8.49
CA SER A 165 18.38 -38.33 8.71
C SER A 165 17.93 -39.46 9.62
N VAL A 166 17.35 -40.48 9.03
CA VAL A 166 17.28 -41.80 9.63
C VAL A 166 18.12 -42.71 8.75
N GLU A 167 19.24 -43.17 9.32
CA GLU A 167 20.13 -44.22 8.81
C GLU A 167 19.38 -45.51 8.54
#